data_4423005beae7d2a9d30a2a755f2f0191
#
_entry.id   4423005beae7d2a9d30a2a755f2f0191
#
_cell.length_a   1.000
_cell.length_b   1.000
_cell.length_c   1.000
_cell.angle_alpha   90.00
_cell.angle_beta   90.00
_cell.angle_gamma   90.00
#
_symmetry.space_group_name_H-M   'P 1'
#
loop_
_entity.id
_entity.type
_entity.pdbx_description
1 polymer ?
#
loop_
_entity_poly.entity_id
_entity_poly.type
_entity_poly.pdbx_seq_one_letter_code
_entity_poly.pdbx_strand_id
1 'polypeptide(L)'
;MPSVILSMPAGEDRDFMEQLYREHYRLMFATAWKYSDNKEAVEDIVSDGCLSLMRNLYTLRNLGDHKLKAYIVTTIRNTSFDYFEKQKTSRSVPLDDNEWIGQLTGKHDLERKVFLREELASVCEAIDMLSPKERQVMRMKFFMNLSDEEIA
;
A
#
# COMPACT_ATOMS: atom_id res chain seq x y z
N MET A 1 5.91 -0.93 16.48
CA MET A 1 4.58 -1.55 16.43
C MET A 1 3.52 -0.46 16.32
N PRO A 2 2.65 -0.50 15.32
CA PRO A 2 1.61 0.54 15.21
C PRO A 2 0.70 0.58 16.43
N SER A 3 0.34 1.78 16.84
CA SER A 3 -0.52 1.99 18.01
C SER A 3 -1.89 1.32 17.86
N VAL A 4 -2.37 1.21 16.62
CA VAL A 4 -3.65 0.57 16.34
C VAL A 4 -3.67 -0.91 16.75
N ILE A 5 -2.55 -1.61 16.57
CA ILE A 5 -2.43 -3.01 17.00
C ILE A 5 -2.33 -3.07 18.54
N LEU A 6 -1.57 -2.17 19.13
CA LEU A 6 -1.41 -2.10 20.58
C LEU A 6 -2.71 -1.74 21.30
N SER A 7 -3.62 -1.05 20.64
CA SER A 7 -4.92 -0.70 21.20
C SER A 7 -5.93 -1.83 21.18
N MET A 8 -5.64 -2.93 20.49
CA MET A 8 -6.53 -4.10 20.51
C MET A 8 -6.56 -4.74 21.90
N PRO A 9 -7.71 -5.30 22.31
CA PRO A 9 -7.78 -6.08 23.54
C PRO A 9 -6.79 -7.26 23.48
N ALA A 10 -6.19 -7.59 24.62
CA ALA A 10 -5.31 -8.75 24.71
C ALA A 10 -6.09 -10.02 24.34
N GLY A 11 -5.49 -10.87 23.51
CA GLY A 11 -6.11 -12.10 23.05
C GLY A 11 -5.51 -12.60 21.75
N GLU A 12 -6.11 -13.64 21.20
CA GLU A 12 -5.62 -14.30 19.99
C GLU A 12 -5.57 -13.38 18.77
N ASP A 13 -6.55 -12.50 18.64
CA ASP A 13 -6.60 -11.55 17.50
C ASP A 13 -5.44 -10.57 17.54
N ARG A 14 -5.15 -10.03 18.72
CA ARG A 14 -4.00 -9.13 18.89
C ARG A 14 -2.69 -9.88 18.63
N ASP A 15 -2.54 -11.07 19.17
CA ASP A 15 -1.34 -11.89 18.98
C ASP A 15 -1.11 -12.20 17.50
N PHE A 16 -2.18 -12.53 16.79
CA PHE A 16 -2.12 -12.75 15.33
C PHE A 16 -1.66 -11.49 14.58
N MET A 17 -2.23 -10.34 14.90
CA MET A 17 -1.86 -9.08 14.26
C MET A 17 -0.43 -8.66 14.58
N GLU A 18 0.01 -8.85 15.82
CA GLU A 18 1.40 -8.56 16.18
C GLU A 18 2.38 -9.42 15.41
N GLN A 19 2.09 -10.71 15.30
CA GLN A 19 2.94 -11.63 14.56
C GLN A 19 2.93 -11.30 13.07
N LEU A 20 1.77 -11.06 12.50
CA LEU A 20 1.62 -10.67 11.09
C LEU A 20 2.44 -9.41 10.79
N TYR A 21 2.35 -8.42 11.65
CA TYR A 21 3.12 -7.18 11.49
C TYR A 21 4.63 -7.45 11.56
N ARG A 22 5.09 -8.21 12.54
CA ARG A 22 6.52 -8.54 12.68
C ARG A 22 7.07 -9.27 11.47
N GLU A 23 6.29 -10.16 10.89
CA GLU A 23 6.71 -10.95 9.73
C GLU A 23 6.66 -10.15 8.42
N HIS A 24 5.74 -9.18 8.30
CA HIS A 24 5.44 -8.52 7.04
C HIS A 24 5.60 -6.99 7.04
N TYR A 25 6.11 -6.37 8.13
CA TYR A 25 6.19 -4.92 8.18
C TYR A 25 7.09 -4.33 7.08
N ARG A 26 8.16 -5.04 6.73
CA ARG A 26 9.05 -4.60 5.65
C ARG A 26 8.32 -4.54 4.31
N LEU A 27 7.49 -5.53 4.05
CA LEU A 27 6.66 -5.56 2.84
C LEU A 27 5.64 -4.41 2.85
N MET A 28 5.01 -4.15 3.98
CA MET A 28 4.06 -3.06 4.14
C MET A 28 4.72 -1.70 3.87
N PHE A 29 5.85 -1.43 4.49
CA PHE A 29 6.58 -0.18 4.31
C PHE A 29 7.14 -0.06 2.90
N ALA A 30 7.73 -1.10 2.35
CA ALA A 30 8.23 -1.10 0.98
C ALA A 30 7.12 -0.80 -0.03
N THR A 31 5.94 -1.35 0.17
CA THR A 31 4.78 -1.09 -0.68
C THR A 31 4.32 0.35 -0.55
N ALA A 32 4.19 0.87 0.67
CA ALA A 32 3.77 2.25 0.91
C ALA A 32 4.77 3.27 0.35
N TRP A 33 6.06 3.01 0.46
CA TRP A 33 7.12 3.87 -0.10
C TRP A 33 7.06 4.00 -1.62
N LYS A 34 6.44 3.07 -2.32
CA LYS A 34 6.24 3.19 -3.78
C LYS A 34 5.25 4.30 -4.14
N TYR A 35 4.40 4.69 -3.21
CA TYR A 35 3.33 5.66 -3.44
C TYR A 35 3.58 7.01 -2.77
N SER A 36 4.58 7.11 -1.91
CA SER A 36 4.90 8.36 -1.20
C SER A 36 6.38 8.42 -0.85
N ASP A 37 6.93 9.65 -0.85
CA ASP A 37 8.29 9.92 -0.36
C ASP A 37 8.28 10.51 1.05
N ASN A 38 7.11 10.75 1.62
CA ASN A 38 6.96 11.35 2.94
C ASN A 38 6.85 10.26 4.00
N LYS A 39 7.75 10.29 4.96
CA LYS A 39 7.79 9.30 6.05
C LYS A 39 6.50 9.28 6.87
N GLU A 40 5.95 10.45 7.21
CA GLU A 40 4.70 10.52 7.97
C GLU A 40 3.53 9.91 7.21
N ALA A 41 3.44 10.20 5.91
CA ALA A 41 2.41 9.62 5.06
C ALA A 41 2.54 8.10 4.98
N VAL A 42 3.76 7.59 4.83
CA VAL A 42 4.02 6.14 4.79
C VAL A 42 3.61 5.47 6.11
N GLU A 43 3.97 6.06 7.23
CA GLU A 43 3.58 5.55 8.55
C GLU A 43 2.06 5.54 8.74
N ASP A 44 1.37 6.59 8.32
CA ASP A 44 -0.08 6.68 8.37
C ASP A 44 -0.75 5.65 7.46
N ILE A 45 -0.23 5.47 6.26
CA ILE A 45 -0.73 4.46 5.31
C ILE A 45 -0.59 3.07 5.90
N VAL A 46 0.54 2.74 6.49
CA VAL A 46 0.75 1.43 7.11
C VAL A 46 -0.19 1.24 8.30
N SER A 47 -0.39 2.26 9.13
CA SER A 47 -1.32 2.20 10.26
C SER A 47 -2.76 1.99 9.78
N ASP A 48 -3.20 2.74 8.77
CA ASP A 48 -4.53 2.59 8.19
C ASP A 48 -4.70 1.22 7.51
N GLY A 49 -3.65 0.74 6.86
CA GLY A 49 -3.62 -0.59 6.28
C GLY A 49 -3.79 -1.68 7.35
N CYS A 50 -3.13 -1.52 8.48
CA CYS A 50 -3.32 -2.43 9.61
C CYS A 50 -4.76 -2.43 10.12
N LEU A 51 -5.41 -1.26 10.19
CA LEU A 51 -6.83 -1.19 10.54
C LEU A 51 -7.71 -1.97 9.56
N SER A 52 -7.43 -1.86 8.27
CA SER A 52 -8.14 -2.63 7.24
C SER A 52 -7.94 -4.13 7.41
N LEU A 53 -6.70 -4.54 7.69
CA LEU A 53 -6.38 -5.96 7.94
C LEU A 53 -7.12 -6.49 9.17
N MET A 54 -7.19 -5.68 10.23
CA MET A 54 -7.90 -6.05 11.47
C MET A 54 -9.39 -6.31 11.26
N ARG A 55 -10.00 -5.69 10.26
CA ARG A 55 -11.41 -5.91 9.92
C ARG A 55 -11.67 -7.24 9.23
N ASN A 56 -10.63 -7.88 8.72
CA ASN A 56 -10.72 -9.09 7.91
C ASN A 56 -9.89 -10.25 8.48
N LEU A 57 -9.76 -10.31 9.80
CA LEU A 57 -8.93 -11.33 10.48
C LEU A 57 -9.31 -12.76 10.13
N TYR A 58 -10.60 -13.04 10.02
CA TYR A 58 -11.06 -14.38 9.66
C TYR A 58 -10.52 -14.81 8.30
N THR A 59 -10.62 -13.90 7.33
CA THR A 59 -10.09 -14.14 5.98
C THR A 59 -8.57 -14.35 6.01
N LEU A 60 -7.86 -13.49 6.74
CA LEU A 60 -6.41 -13.55 6.82
C LEU A 60 -5.90 -14.87 7.41
N ARG A 61 -6.57 -15.38 8.45
CA ARG A 61 -6.17 -16.62 9.10
C ARG A 61 -6.28 -17.85 8.19
N ASN A 62 -7.16 -17.76 7.20
CA ASN A 62 -7.41 -18.87 6.28
C ASN A 62 -6.61 -18.78 4.98
N LEU A 63 -5.76 -17.76 4.82
CA LEU A 63 -4.92 -17.60 3.65
C LEU A 63 -3.57 -18.28 3.82
N GLY A 64 -3.09 -18.92 2.75
CA GLY A 64 -1.71 -19.38 2.67
C GLY A 64 -0.74 -18.20 2.56
N ASP A 65 0.54 -18.46 2.77
CA ASP A 65 1.57 -17.42 2.85
C ASP A 65 1.59 -16.49 1.62
N HIS A 66 1.55 -17.04 0.42
CA HIS A 66 1.57 -16.25 -0.81
C HIS A 66 0.33 -15.38 -0.99
N LYS A 67 -0.84 -15.94 -0.68
CA LYS A 67 -2.09 -15.21 -0.75
C LYS A 67 -2.16 -14.13 0.33
N LEU A 68 -1.60 -14.41 1.50
CA LEU A 68 -1.52 -13.43 2.59
C LEU A 68 -0.66 -12.24 2.17
N LYS A 69 0.51 -12.48 1.60
CA LYS A 69 1.38 -11.41 1.09
C LYS A 69 0.68 -10.57 0.01
N ALA A 70 -0.01 -11.24 -0.93
CA ALA A 70 -0.77 -10.56 -1.97
C ALA A 70 -1.89 -9.70 -1.37
N TYR A 71 -2.57 -10.21 -0.37
CA TYR A 71 -3.62 -9.48 0.34
C TYR A 71 -3.07 -8.25 1.04
N ILE A 72 -1.94 -8.38 1.73
CA ILE A 72 -1.27 -7.28 2.42
C ILE A 72 -0.89 -6.19 1.42
N VAL A 73 -0.22 -6.55 0.32
CA VAL A 73 0.20 -5.59 -0.71
C VAL A 73 -1.00 -4.87 -1.30
N THR A 74 -2.07 -5.58 -1.62
CA THR A 74 -3.29 -5.00 -2.16
C THR A 74 -3.93 -4.04 -1.16
N THR A 75 -3.97 -4.39 0.11
CA THR A 75 -4.51 -3.55 1.18
C THR A 75 -3.71 -2.26 1.33
N ILE A 76 -2.39 -2.34 1.37
CA ILE A 76 -1.52 -1.16 1.50
C ILE A 76 -1.65 -0.28 0.25
N ARG A 77 -1.70 -0.86 -0.92
CA ARG A 77 -1.92 -0.11 -2.17
C ARG A 77 -3.24 0.65 -2.15
N ASN A 78 -4.32 -0.03 -1.82
CA ASN A 78 -5.66 0.59 -1.77
C ASN A 78 -5.71 1.69 -0.69
N THR A 79 -5.10 1.42 0.46
CA THR A 79 -4.99 2.40 1.54
C THR A 79 -4.21 3.63 1.10
N SER A 80 -3.14 3.45 0.32
CA SER A 80 -2.36 4.56 -0.23
C SER A 80 -3.22 5.45 -1.13
N PHE A 81 -4.01 4.87 -2.01
CA PHE A 81 -4.90 5.63 -2.88
C PHE A 81 -5.97 6.37 -2.09
N ASP A 82 -6.59 5.72 -1.12
CA ASP A 82 -7.59 6.34 -0.26
C ASP A 82 -7.00 7.49 0.56
N TYR A 83 -5.78 7.31 1.08
CA TYR A 83 -5.08 8.33 1.84
C TYR A 83 -4.88 9.60 1.01
N PHE A 84 -4.42 9.46 -0.22
CA PHE A 84 -4.18 10.61 -1.09
C PHE A 84 -5.48 11.24 -1.59
N GLU A 85 -6.52 10.48 -1.84
CA GLU A 85 -7.83 11.02 -2.18
C GLU A 85 -8.43 11.83 -1.04
N LYS A 86 -8.34 11.35 0.19
CA LYS A 86 -8.79 12.08 1.38
C LYS A 86 -8.04 13.40 1.55
N GLN A 87 -6.75 13.42 1.27
CA GLN A 87 -5.98 14.66 1.32
C GLN A 87 -6.42 15.65 0.27
N LYS A 88 -6.76 15.19 -0.93
CA LYS A 88 -7.30 16.06 -1.97
C LYS A 88 -8.63 16.67 -1.57
N THR A 89 -9.51 15.89 -0.94
CA THR A 89 -10.85 16.37 -0.54
C THR A 89 -10.84 17.21 0.73
N SER A 90 -9.90 17.00 1.63
CA SER A 90 -9.79 17.78 2.87
C SER A 90 -9.21 19.18 2.63
N ARG A 91 -8.57 19.40 1.50
CA ARG A 91 -8.08 20.71 1.08
C ARG A 91 -9.17 21.35 0.25
N SER A 92 -9.76 22.43 0.75
CA SER A 92 -10.85 23.17 0.12
C SER A 92 -10.46 23.91 -1.15
N VAL A 93 -9.21 23.82 -1.57
CA VAL A 93 -8.71 24.38 -2.83
C VAL A 93 -8.33 23.22 -3.72
N PRO A 94 -8.85 23.15 -4.97
CA PRO A 94 -8.36 22.16 -5.91
C PRO A 94 -6.87 22.41 -6.11
N LEU A 95 -6.06 21.54 -5.54
CA LEU A 95 -4.63 21.59 -5.80
C LEU A 95 -4.41 21.25 -7.25
N ASP A 96 -3.76 22.15 -7.96
CA ASP A 96 -3.13 21.82 -9.21
C ASP A 96 -2.25 20.58 -8.95
N ASP A 97 -2.29 19.60 -9.84
CA ASP A 97 -1.46 18.40 -9.74
C ASP A 97 0.03 18.74 -9.49
N ASN A 98 0.47 19.88 -10.01
CA ASN A 98 1.83 20.38 -9.82
C ASN A 98 2.12 20.81 -8.37
N GLU A 99 1.16 21.44 -7.67
CA GLU A 99 1.33 21.82 -6.26
C GLU A 99 1.41 20.60 -5.35
N TRP A 100 0.58 19.60 -5.66
CA TRP A 100 0.55 18.36 -4.89
C TRP A 100 1.88 17.60 -5.02
N ILE A 101 2.40 17.50 -6.23
CA ILE A 101 3.71 16.90 -6.51
C ILE A 101 4.82 17.69 -5.84
N GLY A 102 4.74 19.02 -5.85
CA GLY A 102 5.70 19.90 -5.19
C GLY A 102 5.74 19.74 -3.67
N GLN A 103 4.66 19.28 -3.04
CA GLN A 103 4.62 18.97 -1.61
C GLN A 103 5.22 17.61 -1.28
N LEU A 104 5.11 16.64 -2.17
CA LEU A 104 5.66 15.30 -1.99
C LEU A 104 7.15 15.24 -2.29
N THR A 105 7.66 16.20 -3.05
CA THR A 105 9.01 16.15 -3.58
C THR A 105 9.71 17.47 -3.34
N GLY A 106 10.97 17.43 -2.95
CA GLY A 106 11.81 18.62 -2.96
C GLY A 106 11.85 19.25 -4.36
N LYS A 107 12.04 20.57 -4.41
CA LYS A 107 11.99 21.34 -5.67
C LYS A 107 12.89 20.86 -6.80
N HIS A 108 13.88 20.01 -6.50
CA HIS A 108 14.90 19.59 -7.47
C HIS A 108 14.49 18.45 -8.40
N ASP A 109 13.43 17.70 -8.03
CA ASP A 109 13.01 16.51 -8.77
C ASP A 109 11.58 16.61 -9.35
N LEU A 110 11.00 17.82 -9.35
CA LEU A 110 9.61 18.03 -9.77
C LEU A 110 9.34 17.52 -11.18
N GLU A 111 10.17 17.92 -12.16
CA GLU A 111 10.00 17.51 -13.56
C GLU A 111 10.16 16.00 -13.74
N ARG A 112 11.15 15.42 -13.08
CA ARG A 112 11.40 13.97 -13.12
C ARG A 112 10.24 13.19 -12.51
N LYS A 113 9.66 13.68 -11.43
CA LYS A 113 8.55 13.00 -10.74
C LYS A 113 7.22 13.17 -11.47
N VAL A 114 6.99 14.29 -12.12
CA VAL A 114 5.84 14.44 -13.05
C VAL A 114 5.93 13.42 -14.17
N PHE A 115 7.11 13.29 -14.78
CA PHE A 115 7.35 12.32 -15.84
C PHE A 115 7.12 10.88 -15.36
N LEU A 116 7.69 10.52 -14.20
CA LEU A 116 7.50 9.20 -13.60
C LEU A 116 6.03 8.93 -13.26
N ARG A 117 5.31 9.94 -12.81
CA ARG A 117 3.90 9.81 -12.49
C ARG A 117 3.04 9.57 -13.73
N GLU A 118 3.33 10.26 -14.83
CA GLU A 118 2.65 10.02 -16.10
C GLU A 118 2.91 8.62 -16.62
N GLU A 119 4.15 8.13 -16.53
CA GLU A 119 4.50 6.76 -16.88
C GLU A 119 3.80 5.76 -15.96
N LEU A 120 3.78 6.01 -14.66
CA LEU A 120 3.09 5.16 -13.69
C LEU A 120 1.58 5.13 -13.94
N ALA A 121 0.98 6.27 -14.28
CA ALA A 121 -0.44 6.33 -14.63
C ALA A 121 -0.74 5.47 -15.86
N SER A 122 0.10 5.54 -16.89
CA SER A 122 -0.05 4.71 -18.10
C SER A 122 0.10 3.21 -17.78
N VAL A 123 1.07 2.87 -16.92
CA VAL A 123 1.27 1.48 -16.49
C VAL A 123 0.07 1.00 -15.67
N CYS A 124 -0.43 1.82 -14.76
CA CYS A 124 -1.61 1.48 -13.95
C CYS A 124 -2.85 1.27 -14.82
N GLU A 125 -3.07 2.12 -15.83
CA GLU A 125 -4.16 1.94 -16.79
C GLU A 125 -4.02 0.62 -17.55
N ALA A 126 -2.81 0.31 -18.02
CA ALA A 126 -2.54 -0.95 -18.71
C ALA A 126 -2.82 -2.14 -17.80
N ILE A 127 -2.42 -2.07 -16.53
CA ILE A 127 -2.68 -3.13 -15.55
C ILE A 127 -4.18 -3.27 -15.29
N ASP A 128 -4.91 -2.17 -15.22
CA ASP A 128 -6.35 -2.18 -15.00
C ASP A 128 -7.13 -2.81 -16.18
N MET A 129 -6.55 -2.82 -17.36
CA MET A 129 -7.12 -3.50 -18.54
C MET A 129 -6.87 -5.02 -18.53
N LEU A 130 -6.01 -5.52 -17.68
CA LEU A 130 -5.75 -6.94 -17.55
C LEU A 130 -6.90 -7.64 -16.82
N SER A 131 -7.04 -8.94 -17.08
CA SER A 131 -7.96 -9.77 -16.29
C SER A 131 -7.53 -9.77 -14.82
N PRO A 132 -8.45 -10.02 -13.86
CA PRO A 132 -8.10 -10.07 -12.44
C PRO A 132 -6.95 -11.05 -12.15
N LYS A 133 -6.90 -12.17 -12.84
CA LYS A 133 -5.85 -13.17 -12.67
C LYS A 133 -4.50 -12.67 -13.16
N GLU A 134 -4.47 -12.08 -14.34
CA GLU A 134 -3.25 -11.50 -14.91
C GLU A 134 -2.73 -10.35 -14.05
N ARG A 135 -3.64 -9.52 -13.56
CA ARG A 135 -3.31 -8.41 -12.67
C ARG A 135 -2.67 -8.90 -11.39
N GLN A 136 -3.19 -9.97 -10.80
CA GLN A 136 -2.63 -10.57 -9.60
C GLN A 136 -1.22 -11.11 -9.84
N VAL A 137 -0.99 -11.79 -10.95
CA VAL A 137 0.34 -12.28 -11.32
C VAL A 137 1.33 -11.14 -11.49
N MET A 138 0.94 -10.06 -12.15
CA MET A 138 1.77 -8.87 -12.32
C MET A 138 2.16 -8.27 -10.99
N ARG A 139 1.22 -8.17 -10.05
CA ARG A 139 1.50 -7.65 -8.70
C ARG A 139 2.48 -8.53 -7.96
N MET A 140 2.30 -9.84 -8.01
CA MET A 140 3.20 -10.77 -7.34
C MET A 140 4.63 -10.68 -7.87
N LYS A 141 4.78 -10.55 -9.19
CA LYS A 141 6.09 -10.48 -9.81
C LYS A 141 6.81 -9.16 -9.56
N PHE A 142 6.14 -8.04 -9.80
CA PHE A 142 6.78 -6.75 -9.83
C PHE A 142 6.70 -5.97 -8.52
N PHE A 143 5.66 -6.17 -7.73
CA PHE A 143 5.53 -5.47 -6.45
C PHE A 143 6.02 -6.30 -5.27
N MET A 144 5.88 -7.61 -5.32
CA MET A 144 6.29 -8.50 -4.25
C MET A 144 7.62 -9.19 -4.51
N ASN A 145 8.17 -9.04 -5.71
CA ASN A 145 9.41 -9.70 -6.14
C ASN A 145 9.40 -11.23 -5.95
N LEU A 146 8.23 -11.83 -6.12
CA LEU A 146 8.13 -13.27 -6.04
C LEU A 146 8.73 -13.93 -7.29
N SER A 147 9.34 -15.09 -7.12
CA SER A 147 9.82 -15.90 -8.24
C SER A 147 8.63 -16.52 -8.98
N ASP A 148 8.85 -16.97 -10.21
CA ASP A 148 7.81 -17.62 -10.98
C ASP A 148 7.28 -18.89 -10.28
N GLU A 149 8.16 -19.60 -9.58
CA GLU A 149 7.78 -20.77 -8.78
C GLU A 149 6.87 -20.42 -7.62
N GLU A 150 7.13 -19.31 -6.94
CA GLU A 150 6.31 -18.83 -5.82
C GLU A 150 4.93 -18.31 -6.28
N ILE A 151 4.84 -17.80 -7.50
CA ILE A 151 3.58 -17.31 -8.09
C ILE A 151 2.68 -18.47 -8.51
N ALA A 152 3.27 -19.56 -8.95
CA ALA A 152 2.54 -20.73 -9.44
C ALA A 152 1.68 -21.41 -8.36
#